data_74c1d254c1f96788a250a4cd591f2b1a
#
_entry.id   74c1d254c1f96788a250a4cd591f2b1a
#
_cell.length_a   1.000
_cell.length_b   1.000
_cell.length_c   1.000
_cell.angle_alpha   90.00
_cell.angle_beta   90.00
_cell.angle_gamma   90.00
#
_symmetry.space_group_name_H-M   'P 1'
#
loop_
_entity.id
_entity.type
_entity.pdbx_description
1 polymer ?
#
loop_
_entity_poly.entity_id
_entity_poly.type
_entity_poly.pdbx_seq_one_letter_code
_entity_poly.pdbx_strand_id
1 'polypeptide(L)'
;WPGDKAIHMLISQHRDGQIIARTVGHFGIMTVAGSSSKGGAQALRAMVKALKAGDCVGITPDGPRGPRMRASDGAVALARLAGVPIIPATFGAARGRVLQSWDRFLIAWPFGRGVILWGDPIEVARDADAAQMAAARTEVEDALNSITAEADRLTGRVPVEPAEAGEP
;
A
#
# COMPACT_ATOMS: atom_id res chain seq x y z
N TRP A 1 13.98 6.97 -2.00
CA TRP A 1 12.99 7.50 -2.92
C TRP A 1 13.71 8.41 -3.91
N PRO A 2 13.75 8.05 -5.18
CA PRO A 2 14.41 8.88 -6.17
C PRO A 2 13.44 9.99 -6.59
N GLY A 3 13.55 11.16 -6.02
CA GLY A 3 12.73 12.25 -6.46
C GLY A 3 12.80 13.46 -5.56
N ASP A 4 12.49 14.56 -6.16
CA ASP A 4 12.28 15.87 -5.57
C ASP A 4 10.92 15.96 -4.83
N LYS A 5 10.06 14.92 -4.92
CA LYS A 5 8.75 14.85 -4.26
C LYS A 5 8.82 14.08 -2.95
N ALA A 6 8.21 14.60 -1.91
CA ALA A 6 8.08 13.87 -0.66
C ALA A 6 7.10 12.69 -0.80
N ILE A 7 7.34 11.62 -0.05
CA ILE A 7 6.38 10.51 0.10
C ILE A 7 5.85 10.48 1.54
N HIS A 8 4.54 10.39 1.67
CA HIS A 8 3.84 10.32 2.95
C HIS A 8 3.21 8.95 3.11
N MET A 9 3.70 8.14 4.05
CA MET A 9 3.16 6.81 4.33
C MET A 9 2.08 6.88 5.39
N LEU A 10 0.90 6.30 5.10
CA LEU A 10 -0.13 6.12 6.12
C LEU A 10 0.29 5.01 7.08
N ILE A 11 0.37 5.33 8.35
CA ILE A 11 0.77 4.39 9.40
C ILE A 11 -0.21 4.37 10.57
N SER A 12 -0.23 3.25 11.29
CA SER A 12 -1.00 3.11 12.52
C SER A 12 -0.50 4.04 13.63
N GLN A 13 -1.41 4.53 14.50
CA GLN A 13 -1.05 5.30 15.69
C GLN A 13 -0.52 4.42 16.84
N HIS A 14 -0.54 3.09 16.71
CA HIS A 14 -0.03 2.19 17.72
C HIS A 14 1.50 2.23 17.81
N ARG A 15 2.03 1.63 18.88
CA ARG A 15 3.47 1.63 19.20
C ARG A 15 4.33 1.15 18.02
N ASP A 16 3.87 0.11 17.33
CA ASP A 16 4.58 -0.45 16.18
C ASP A 16 4.66 0.54 15.01
N GLY A 17 3.56 1.27 14.74
CA GLY A 17 3.54 2.34 13.76
C GLY A 17 4.53 3.47 14.09
N GLN A 18 4.70 3.80 15.37
CA GLN A 18 5.69 4.81 15.79
C GLN A 18 7.14 4.34 15.55
N ILE A 19 7.42 3.06 15.74
CA ILE A 19 8.73 2.48 15.42
C ILE A 19 8.98 2.57 13.92
N ILE A 20 8.01 2.16 13.11
CA ILE A 20 8.08 2.26 11.65
C ILE A 20 8.31 3.72 11.23
N ALA A 21 7.54 4.67 11.78
CA ALA A 21 7.67 6.09 11.47
C ALA A 21 9.09 6.62 11.70
N ARG A 22 9.68 6.28 12.83
CA ARG A 22 11.06 6.68 13.16
C ARG A 22 12.07 6.07 12.19
N THR A 23 11.88 4.78 11.87
CA THR A 23 12.78 4.06 10.96
C THR A 23 12.73 4.64 9.56
N VAL A 24 11.53 4.79 8.97
CA VAL A 24 11.40 5.30 7.61
C VAL A 24 11.75 6.78 7.49
N GLY A 25 11.61 7.55 8.59
CA GLY A 25 12.02 8.95 8.65
C GLY A 25 13.52 9.15 8.37
N HIS A 26 14.39 8.19 8.75
CA HIS A 26 15.80 8.22 8.39
C HIS A 26 16.07 8.12 6.88
N PHE A 27 15.10 7.63 6.12
CA PHE A 27 15.15 7.53 4.64
C PHE A 27 14.40 8.66 3.95
N GLY A 28 14.04 9.74 4.67
CA GLY A 28 13.32 10.88 4.11
C GLY A 28 11.84 10.61 3.80
N ILE A 29 11.28 9.52 4.33
CA ILE A 29 9.86 9.20 4.18
C ILE A 29 9.09 9.86 5.32
N MET A 30 8.12 10.68 4.97
CA MET A 30 7.19 11.29 5.91
C MET A 30 6.08 10.31 6.29
N THR A 31 5.45 10.51 7.44
CA THR A 31 4.37 9.63 7.88
C THR A 31 3.13 10.41 8.29
N VAL A 32 1.97 9.88 7.94
CA VAL A 32 0.66 10.37 8.38
C VAL A 32 0.07 9.33 9.33
N ALA A 33 -0.08 9.72 10.59
CA ALA A 33 -0.67 8.83 11.58
C ALA A 33 -2.20 8.82 11.48
N GLY A 34 -2.79 7.65 11.25
CA GLY A 34 -4.24 7.49 11.16
C GLY A 34 -4.65 6.03 11.11
N SER A 35 -5.91 5.77 11.43
CA SER A 35 -6.52 4.46 11.24
C SER A 35 -7.97 4.63 10.82
N SER A 36 -8.58 3.57 10.30
CA SER A 36 -10.00 3.55 9.95
C SER A 36 -10.95 3.84 11.13
N SER A 37 -10.47 3.67 12.35
CA SER A 37 -11.31 3.81 13.57
C SER A 37 -11.05 5.08 14.38
N LYS A 38 -9.84 5.64 14.33
CA LYS A 38 -9.50 6.89 15.07
C LYS A 38 -8.61 7.78 14.20
N GLY A 39 -9.03 9.04 14.01
CA GLY A 39 -8.24 10.00 13.24
C GLY A 39 -8.28 9.80 11.71
N GLY A 40 -9.09 8.88 11.19
CA GLY A 40 -9.16 8.58 9.75
C GLY A 40 -9.51 9.80 8.89
N ALA A 41 -10.48 10.61 9.34
CA ALA A 41 -10.84 11.84 8.61
C ALA A 41 -9.72 12.89 8.60
N GLN A 42 -8.95 13.01 9.69
CA GLN A 42 -7.80 13.91 9.76
C GLN A 42 -6.65 13.40 8.87
N ALA A 43 -6.36 12.11 8.93
CA ALA A 43 -5.36 11.48 8.07
C ALA A 43 -5.74 11.63 6.58
N LEU A 44 -7.00 11.40 6.22
CA LEU A 44 -7.49 11.58 4.86
C LEU A 44 -7.28 13.02 4.36
N ARG A 45 -7.62 14.02 5.18
CA ARG A 45 -7.40 15.44 4.81
C ARG A 45 -5.90 15.74 4.63
N ALA A 46 -5.05 15.21 5.50
CA ALA A 46 -3.60 15.41 5.40
C ALA A 46 -3.04 14.78 4.11
N MET A 47 -3.49 13.56 3.77
CA MET A 47 -3.09 12.87 2.54
C MET A 47 -3.58 13.61 1.29
N VAL A 48 -4.84 14.06 1.25
CA VAL A 48 -5.36 14.88 0.14
C VAL A 48 -4.57 16.17 -0.01
N LYS A 49 -4.20 16.81 1.10
CA LYS A 49 -3.37 18.03 1.07
C LYS A 49 -1.99 17.76 0.49
N ALA A 50 -1.33 16.67 0.88
CA ALA A 50 -0.03 16.26 0.35
C ALA A 50 -0.10 16.00 -1.17
N LEU A 51 -1.08 15.21 -1.61
CA LEU A 51 -1.28 14.93 -3.04
C LEU A 51 -1.55 16.20 -3.87
N LYS A 52 -2.35 17.12 -3.34
CA LYS A 52 -2.60 18.42 -4.01
C LYS A 52 -1.39 19.34 -4.03
N ALA A 53 -0.43 19.16 -3.13
CA ALA A 53 0.85 19.85 -3.15
C ALA A 53 1.86 19.24 -4.15
N GLY A 54 1.50 18.11 -4.78
CA GLY A 54 2.34 17.40 -5.73
C GLY A 54 3.21 16.32 -5.11
N ASP A 55 3.05 16.04 -3.80
CA ASP A 55 3.72 14.95 -3.11
C ASP A 55 3.07 13.60 -3.43
N CYS A 56 3.73 12.51 -3.02
CA CYS A 56 3.23 11.15 -3.13
C CYS A 56 2.66 10.66 -1.79
N VAL A 57 1.67 9.77 -1.85
CA VAL A 57 1.13 9.08 -0.66
C VAL A 57 1.23 7.58 -0.85
N GLY A 58 1.76 6.89 0.14
CA GLY A 58 1.81 5.43 0.19
C GLY A 58 0.78 4.86 1.16
N ILE A 59 0.03 3.86 0.71
CA ILE A 59 -0.99 3.16 1.49
C ILE A 59 -0.86 1.66 1.27
N THR A 60 -0.98 0.88 2.35
CA THR A 60 -1.22 -0.57 2.29
C THR A 60 -2.73 -0.79 2.19
N PRO A 61 -3.24 -1.30 1.05
CA PRO A 61 -4.67 -1.25 0.77
C PRO A 61 -5.50 -2.24 1.58
N ASP A 62 -4.91 -3.34 2.03
CA ASP A 62 -5.55 -4.33 2.90
C ASP A 62 -5.68 -3.88 4.37
N GLY A 63 -5.00 -2.79 4.73
CA GLY A 63 -5.08 -2.22 6.07
C GLY A 63 -4.48 -3.12 7.16
N PRO A 64 -4.59 -2.71 8.44
CA PRO A 64 -3.92 -3.40 9.53
C PRO A 64 -4.63 -4.68 10.04
N ARG A 65 -5.78 -5.01 9.51
CA ARG A 65 -6.60 -6.16 9.96
C ARG A 65 -6.90 -7.15 8.84
N GLY A 66 -6.48 -6.84 7.63
CA GLY A 66 -6.80 -7.64 6.47
C GLY A 66 -8.27 -7.54 6.03
N PRO A 67 -8.74 -8.52 5.28
CA PRO A 67 -8.05 -9.77 4.89
C PRO A 67 -6.81 -9.53 4.00
N ARG A 68 -5.85 -10.46 4.09
CA ARG A 68 -4.58 -10.39 3.33
C ARG A 68 -4.81 -10.25 1.84
N MET A 69 -4.11 -9.27 1.24
CA MET A 69 -4.13 -9.05 -0.20
C MET A 69 -5.53 -8.74 -0.77
N ARG A 70 -6.40 -8.17 0.07
CA ARG A 70 -7.73 -7.67 -0.29
C ARG A 70 -7.79 -6.16 -0.14
N ALA A 71 -8.11 -5.47 -1.21
CA ALA A 71 -8.12 -4.01 -1.18
C ALA A 71 -9.37 -3.45 -0.49
N SER A 72 -9.14 -2.50 0.40
CA SER A 72 -10.20 -1.67 0.98
C SER A 72 -10.46 -0.41 0.14
N ASP A 73 -11.57 0.27 0.39
CA ASP A 73 -11.97 1.46 -0.37
C ASP A 73 -11.07 2.68 -0.16
N GLY A 74 -10.17 2.63 0.82
CA GLY A 74 -9.40 3.80 1.25
C GLY A 74 -8.52 4.42 0.16
N ALA A 75 -7.79 3.61 -0.60
CA ALA A 75 -6.92 4.07 -1.68
C ALA A 75 -7.72 4.68 -2.83
N VAL A 76 -8.80 4.02 -3.25
CA VAL A 76 -9.68 4.47 -4.34
C VAL A 76 -10.41 5.77 -3.96
N ALA A 77 -10.92 5.85 -2.72
CA ALA A 77 -11.55 7.06 -2.22
C ALA A 77 -10.58 8.25 -2.17
N LEU A 78 -9.34 8.01 -1.73
CA LEU A 78 -8.30 9.05 -1.71
C LEU A 78 -7.95 9.52 -3.12
N ALA A 79 -7.74 8.61 -4.06
CA ALA A 79 -7.43 8.91 -5.46
C ALA A 79 -8.53 9.75 -6.10
N ARG A 80 -9.80 9.35 -5.93
CA ARG A 80 -10.98 10.10 -6.40
C ARG A 80 -11.01 11.53 -5.84
N LEU A 81 -10.81 11.69 -4.52
CA LEU A 81 -10.84 13.00 -3.85
C LEU A 81 -9.70 13.92 -4.26
N ALA A 82 -8.53 13.36 -4.47
CA ALA A 82 -7.35 14.11 -4.88
C ALA A 82 -7.29 14.33 -6.39
N GLY A 83 -7.90 13.45 -7.19
CA GLY A 83 -7.87 13.44 -8.65
C GLY A 83 -6.50 13.07 -9.18
N VAL A 84 -5.89 12.04 -8.61
CA VAL A 84 -4.59 11.49 -8.98
C VAL A 84 -4.69 9.98 -9.24
N PRO A 85 -3.84 9.40 -10.08
CA PRO A 85 -3.83 7.96 -10.31
C PRO A 85 -3.32 7.18 -9.09
N ILE A 86 -3.68 5.90 -9.04
CA ILE A 86 -3.09 4.92 -8.14
C ILE A 86 -2.01 4.17 -8.92
N ILE A 87 -0.82 4.09 -8.36
CA ILE A 87 0.28 3.30 -8.92
C ILE A 87 0.49 2.07 -8.02
N PRO A 88 0.10 0.87 -8.46
CA PRO A 88 0.41 -0.35 -7.73
C PRO A 88 1.93 -0.53 -7.61
N ALA A 89 2.42 -0.88 -6.42
CA ALA A 89 3.84 -1.10 -6.20
C ALA A 89 4.05 -2.24 -5.21
N THR A 90 5.04 -3.08 -5.49
CA THR A 90 5.42 -4.20 -4.62
C THR A 90 6.93 -4.41 -4.62
N PHE A 91 7.41 -5.23 -3.70
CA PHE A 91 8.79 -5.69 -3.69
C PHE A 91 8.86 -7.20 -3.48
N GLY A 92 9.91 -7.81 -4.03
CA GLY A 92 10.30 -9.19 -3.75
C GLY A 92 11.75 -9.27 -3.32
N ALA A 93 12.10 -10.26 -2.50
CA ALA A 93 13.47 -10.50 -2.05
C ALA A 93 13.81 -11.99 -2.11
N ALA A 94 14.94 -12.34 -2.76
CA ALA A 94 15.38 -13.73 -2.89
C ALA A 94 15.80 -14.35 -1.54
N ARG A 95 16.28 -13.53 -0.61
CA ARG A 95 16.67 -13.94 0.75
C ARG A 95 15.78 -13.27 1.77
N GLY A 96 15.13 -14.07 2.60
CA GLY A 96 14.21 -13.57 3.61
C GLY A 96 13.32 -14.68 4.17
N ARG A 97 12.46 -14.30 5.08
CA ARG A 97 11.48 -15.19 5.72
C ARG A 97 10.09 -14.58 5.62
N VAL A 98 9.13 -15.37 5.13
CA VAL A 98 7.71 -15.04 5.24
C VAL A 98 7.25 -15.44 6.63
N LEU A 99 6.67 -14.51 7.36
CA LEU A 99 6.13 -14.76 8.69
C LEU A 99 4.81 -15.54 8.61
N GLN A 100 4.45 -16.20 9.70
CA GLN A 100 3.13 -16.84 9.88
C GLN A 100 2.10 -15.84 10.46
N SER A 101 2.28 -14.54 10.16
CA SER A 101 1.31 -13.51 10.48
C SER A 101 0.13 -13.54 9.48
N TRP A 102 -0.96 -12.88 9.82
CA TRP A 102 -2.14 -12.81 8.94
C TRP A 102 -1.80 -12.25 7.56
N ASP A 103 -0.89 -11.28 7.50
CA ASP A 103 -0.44 -10.59 6.28
C ASP A 103 0.69 -11.32 5.53
N ARG A 104 1.21 -12.44 6.09
CA ARG A 104 2.36 -13.16 5.52
C ARG A 104 3.55 -12.25 5.21
N PHE A 105 3.86 -11.33 6.12
CA PHE A 105 4.88 -10.32 5.94
C PHE A 105 6.24 -10.92 5.57
N LEU A 106 6.84 -10.43 4.49
CA LEU A 106 8.18 -10.82 4.04
C LEU A 106 9.25 -9.97 4.76
N ILE A 107 10.03 -10.61 5.65
CA ILE A 107 11.25 -10.00 6.18
C ILE A 107 12.39 -10.30 5.21
N ALA A 108 12.83 -9.30 4.48
CA ALA A 108 13.99 -9.40 3.61
C ALA A 108 15.29 -9.35 4.43
N TRP A 109 16.22 -10.24 4.11
CA TRP A 109 17.54 -10.23 4.73
C TRP A 109 18.51 -9.36 3.92
N PRO A 110 19.50 -8.74 4.58
CA PRO A 110 20.50 -7.94 3.89
C PRO A 110 21.35 -8.82 2.95
N PHE A 111 21.96 -8.15 1.98
CA PHE A 111 22.88 -8.76 1.00
C PHE A 111 22.24 -9.81 0.09
N GLY A 112 20.91 -9.70 -0.12
CA GLY A 112 20.16 -10.48 -1.10
C GLY A 112 19.83 -9.68 -2.36
N ARG A 113 19.48 -10.38 -3.44
CA ARG A 113 18.84 -9.76 -4.61
C ARG A 113 17.38 -9.46 -4.25
N GLY A 114 16.88 -8.37 -4.77
CA GLY A 114 15.46 -8.00 -4.67
C GLY A 114 15.02 -7.31 -5.94
N VAL A 115 13.71 -7.19 -6.09
CA VAL A 115 13.06 -6.44 -7.17
C VAL A 115 12.03 -5.51 -6.57
N ILE A 116 11.81 -4.36 -7.21
CA ILE A 116 10.66 -3.50 -6.98
C ILE A 116 9.91 -3.45 -8.31
N LEU A 117 8.64 -3.79 -8.29
CA LEU A 117 7.77 -3.75 -9.46
C LEU A 117 6.72 -2.67 -9.30
N TRP A 118 6.44 -2.00 -10.39
CA TRP A 118 5.40 -0.97 -10.51
C TRP A 118 4.40 -1.43 -11.55
N GLY A 119 3.12 -1.38 -11.21
CA GLY A 119 2.05 -1.62 -12.17
C GLY A 119 1.67 -0.35 -12.94
N ASP A 120 0.77 -0.52 -13.89
CA ASP A 120 0.23 0.60 -14.66
C ASP A 120 -0.62 1.53 -13.79
N PRO A 121 -0.67 2.84 -14.10
CA PRO A 121 -1.52 3.79 -13.40
C PRO A 121 -3.00 3.44 -13.54
N ILE A 122 -3.72 3.40 -12.41
CA ILE A 122 -5.17 3.18 -12.35
C ILE A 122 -5.84 4.52 -12.06
N GLU A 123 -6.66 4.96 -12.99
CA GLU A 123 -7.38 6.23 -12.89
C GLU A 123 -8.73 6.06 -12.22
N VAL A 124 -9.09 6.98 -11.34
CA VAL A 124 -10.40 7.00 -10.68
C VAL A 124 -11.08 8.34 -10.99
N ALA A 125 -12.18 8.28 -11.72
CA ALA A 125 -12.93 9.47 -12.07
C ALA A 125 -13.45 10.18 -10.80
N ARG A 126 -13.43 11.51 -10.79
CA ARG A 126 -13.89 12.29 -9.63
C ARG A 126 -15.38 12.15 -9.35
N ASP A 127 -16.16 11.90 -10.40
CA ASP A 127 -17.60 11.65 -10.37
C ASP A 127 -17.97 10.17 -10.36
N ALA A 128 -16.98 9.28 -10.14
CA ALA A 128 -17.19 7.85 -10.07
C ALA A 128 -18.33 7.49 -9.10
N ASP A 129 -19.29 6.73 -9.58
CA ASP A 129 -20.36 6.16 -8.76
C ASP A 129 -19.90 4.96 -7.92
N ALA A 130 -20.81 4.37 -7.16
CA ALA A 130 -20.49 3.25 -6.27
C ALA A 130 -19.99 2.01 -7.04
N ALA A 131 -20.53 1.74 -8.23
CA ALA A 131 -20.14 0.60 -9.05
C ALA A 131 -18.74 0.81 -9.64
N GLN A 132 -18.46 2.01 -10.13
CA GLN A 132 -17.15 2.38 -10.66
C GLN A 132 -16.07 2.38 -9.55
N MET A 133 -16.40 2.83 -8.34
CA MET A 133 -15.50 2.73 -7.18
C MET A 133 -15.19 1.29 -6.81
N ALA A 134 -16.19 0.41 -6.82
CA ALA A 134 -16.00 -1.01 -6.57
C ALA A 134 -15.14 -1.68 -7.66
N ALA A 135 -15.38 -1.35 -8.93
CA ALA A 135 -14.56 -1.82 -10.05
C ALA A 135 -13.11 -1.38 -9.92
N ALA A 136 -12.85 -0.09 -9.64
CA ALA A 136 -11.50 0.43 -9.43
C ALA A 136 -10.79 -0.25 -8.23
N ARG A 137 -11.51 -0.55 -7.15
CA ARG A 137 -10.96 -1.31 -6.03
C ARG A 137 -10.52 -2.71 -6.44
N THR A 138 -11.34 -3.42 -7.20
CA THR A 138 -11.01 -4.75 -7.73
C THR A 138 -9.79 -4.67 -8.65
N GLU A 139 -9.73 -3.68 -9.52
CA GLU A 139 -8.59 -3.45 -10.41
C GLU A 139 -7.28 -3.21 -9.63
N VAL A 140 -7.32 -2.41 -8.56
CA VAL A 140 -6.17 -2.20 -7.67
C VAL A 140 -5.74 -3.50 -7.00
N GLU A 141 -6.70 -4.30 -6.51
CA GLU A 141 -6.44 -5.60 -5.89
C GLU A 141 -5.77 -6.56 -6.87
N ASP A 142 -6.36 -6.72 -8.05
CA ASP A 142 -5.86 -7.64 -9.09
C ASP A 142 -4.46 -7.23 -9.58
N ALA A 143 -4.26 -5.93 -9.81
CA ALA A 143 -2.96 -5.40 -10.23
C ALA A 143 -1.88 -5.67 -9.18
N LEU A 144 -2.15 -5.38 -7.90
CA LEU A 144 -1.20 -5.63 -6.81
C LEU A 144 -0.90 -7.11 -6.63
N ASN A 145 -1.91 -7.97 -6.67
CA ASN A 145 -1.75 -9.42 -6.55
C ASN A 145 -0.92 -9.98 -7.70
N SER A 146 -1.18 -9.51 -8.92
CA SER A 146 -0.44 -9.91 -10.11
C SER A 146 1.05 -9.56 -10.03
N ILE A 147 1.38 -8.29 -9.74
CA ILE A 147 2.78 -7.87 -9.64
C ILE A 147 3.48 -8.47 -8.43
N THR A 148 2.76 -8.77 -7.33
CA THR A 148 3.33 -9.43 -6.15
C THR A 148 3.70 -10.87 -6.46
N ALA A 149 2.82 -11.62 -7.11
CA ALA A 149 3.12 -12.97 -7.56
C ALA A 149 4.31 -13.00 -8.56
N GLU A 150 4.42 -11.98 -9.42
CA GLU A 150 5.55 -11.86 -10.34
C GLU A 150 6.85 -11.53 -9.58
N ALA A 151 6.84 -10.63 -8.61
CA ALA A 151 8.00 -10.31 -7.78
C ALA A 151 8.51 -11.54 -7.00
N ASP A 152 7.59 -12.37 -6.49
CA ASP A 152 7.93 -13.63 -5.84
C ASP A 152 8.61 -14.59 -6.83
N ARG A 153 8.05 -14.79 -8.03
CA ARG A 153 8.66 -15.66 -9.06
C ARG A 153 10.05 -15.17 -9.47
N LEU A 154 10.22 -13.88 -9.72
CA LEU A 154 11.50 -13.27 -10.10
C LEU A 154 12.57 -13.43 -9.01
N THR A 155 12.17 -13.54 -7.77
CA THR A 155 13.06 -13.75 -6.63
C THR A 155 13.19 -15.23 -6.22
N GLY A 156 12.58 -16.15 -6.97
CA GLY A 156 12.64 -17.59 -6.74
C GLY A 156 11.80 -18.08 -5.56
N ARG A 157 10.75 -17.33 -5.21
CA ARG A 157 9.82 -17.67 -4.13
C ARG A 157 8.51 -18.23 -4.69
N VAL A 158 7.84 -19.03 -3.87
CA VAL A 158 6.46 -19.43 -4.15
C VAL A 158 5.56 -18.23 -3.82
N PRO A 159 4.69 -17.80 -4.74
CA PRO A 159 3.75 -16.73 -4.48
C PRO A 159 2.86 -17.00 -3.26
N VAL A 160 2.61 -15.95 -2.50
CA VAL A 160 1.63 -16.00 -1.40
C VAL A 160 0.26 -15.72 -1.99
N GLU A 161 -0.70 -16.60 -1.70
CA GLU A 161 -2.07 -16.45 -2.18
C GLU A 161 -2.86 -15.44 -1.33
N PRO A 162 -3.77 -14.68 -1.94
CA PRO A 162 -4.73 -13.86 -1.22
C PRO A 162 -5.57 -14.69 -0.22
N ALA A 163 -6.03 -14.06 0.86
CA ALA A 163 -6.96 -14.71 1.78
C ALA A 163 -8.25 -15.11 1.07
N GLU A 164 -8.86 -16.22 1.47
CA GLU A 164 -10.20 -16.60 0.98
C GLU A 164 -11.25 -15.58 1.44
N ALA A 165 -12.35 -15.49 0.70
CA ALA A 165 -13.44 -14.59 1.07
C ALA A 165 -14.04 -15.05 2.41
N GLY A 166 -13.84 -14.24 3.47
CA GLY A 166 -14.32 -14.52 4.82
C GLY A 166 -13.27 -15.04 5.81
N GLU A 167 -12.01 -15.23 5.37
CA GLU A 167 -10.90 -15.40 6.31
C GLU A 167 -10.59 -14.07 7.03
N PRO A 168 -10.36 -14.10 8.37
CA PRO A 168 -9.97 -12.91 9.12
C PRO A 168 -8.55 -12.44 8.82
#